data_6d71a5b06a77f4d5cd3521d338714155
#
_entry.id   6d71a5b06a77f4d5cd3521d338714155
#
_cell.length_a   1.000
_cell.length_b   1.000
_cell.length_c   1.000
_cell.angle_alpha   90.00
_cell.angle_beta   90.00
_cell.angle_gamma   90.00
#
_symmetry.space_group_name_H-M   'P 1'
#
loop_
_entity.id
_entity.type
_entity.pdbx_description
1 polymer ?
#
loop_
_entity_poly.entity_id
_entity_poly.type
_entity_poly.pdbx_seq_one_letter_code
_entity_poly.pdbx_strand_id
1 'polypeptide(L)'
;MSKDMKFLVVDDFSTMRRIIKNLLHDLGYQNVTEADDGTTALPVLQGGDIDFLITDWNMPGMPGLDLLKAVRSDPKLAKLPVLMLTAEAKREQIVEAAQAGVSGYVIKPFTAETLKEKLDKILGAAAK
;
A
#
# COMPACT_ATOMS: atom_id res chain seq x y z
N MET A 1 -0.48 -15.39 10.09
CA MET A 1 -1.05 -14.21 9.45
C MET A 1 -2.51 -14.05 9.83
N SER A 2 -2.90 -12.88 10.25
CA SER A 2 -4.28 -12.64 10.66
C SER A 2 -5.13 -12.18 9.48
N LYS A 3 -6.26 -12.83 9.24
CA LYS A 3 -7.23 -12.39 8.22
C LYS A 3 -8.06 -11.19 8.71
N ASP A 4 -7.89 -10.80 9.97
CA ASP A 4 -8.50 -9.59 10.53
C ASP A 4 -7.66 -8.35 10.27
N MET A 5 -6.53 -8.50 9.58
CA MET A 5 -5.65 -7.41 9.22
C MET A 5 -6.41 -6.32 8.47
N LYS A 6 -6.16 -5.08 8.85
CA LYS A 6 -6.86 -3.92 8.27
C LYS A 6 -6.00 -3.27 7.21
N PHE A 7 -6.52 -3.22 6.00
CA PHE A 7 -5.84 -2.65 4.85
C PHE A 7 -6.40 -1.28 4.53
N LEU A 8 -5.52 -0.37 4.13
CA LEU A 8 -5.91 0.87 3.47
C LEU A 8 -5.42 0.82 2.03
N VAL A 9 -6.33 1.00 1.07
CA VAL A 9 -6.02 1.02 -0.36
C VAL A 9 -6.20 2.45 -0.86
N VAL A 10 -5.13 3.01 -1.42
CA VAL A 10 -5.11 4.40 -1.88
C VAL A 10 -4.83 4.44 -3.38
N ASP A 11 -5.77 4.96 -4.13
CA ASP A 11 -5.67 5.12 -5.58
C ASP A 11 -6.74 6.13 -6.00
N ASP A 12 -6.41 7.02 -6.95
CA ASP A 12 -7.38 8.02 -7.42
C ASP A 12 -8.45 7.42 -8.34
N PHE A 13 -8.25 6.20 -8.86
CA PHE A 13 -9.25 5.49 -9.64
C PHE A 13 -10.09 4.56 -8.77
N SER A 14 -11.38 4.83 -8.67
CA SER A 14 -12.30 3.97 -7.90
C SER A 14 -12.35 2.54 -8.44
N THR A 15 -12.23 2.38 -9.76
CA THR A 15 -12.20 1.05 -10.38
C THR A 15 -11.01 0.23 -9.90
N MET A 16 -9.83 0.85 -9.83
CA MET A 16 -8.63 0.16 -9.34
C MET A 16 -8.77 -0.20 -7.86
N ARG A 17 -9.30 0.71 -7.04
CA ARG A 17 -9.54 0.41 -5.62
C ARG A 17 -10.45 -0.80 -5.46
N ARG A 18 -11.52 -0.87 -6.28
CA ARG A 18 -12.45 -2.01 -6.24
C ARG A 18 -11.77 -3.31 -6.64
N ILE A 19 -10.94 -3.28 -7.68
CA ILE A 19 -10.18 -4.46 -8.11
C ILE A 19 -9.31 -4.97 -6.98
N ILE A 20 -8.54 -4.09 -6.35
CA ILE A 20 -7.64 -4.46 -5.26
C ILE A 20 -8.44 -5.01 -4.07
N LYS A 21 -9.53 -4.34 -3.72
CA LYS A 21 -10.40 -4.77 -2.63
C LYS A 21 -10.94 -6.18 -2.88
N ASN A 22 -11.40 -6.45 -4.12
CA ASN A 22 -11.91 -7.77 -4.46
C ASN A 22 -10.81 -8.83 -4.39
N LEU A 23 -9.61 -8.51 -4.84
CA LEU A 23 -8.48 -9.44 -4.74
C LEU A 23 -8.13 -9.74 -3.29
N LEU A 24 -8.16 -8.74 -2.42
CA LEU A 24 -7.91 -8.94 -0.99
C LEU A 24 -8.99 -9.80 -0.36
N HIS A 25 -10.26 -9.57 -0.73
CA HIS A 25 -11.37 -10.41 -0.27
C HIS A 25 -11.20 -11.85 -0.71
N ASP A 26 -10.78 -12.07 -1.94
CA ASP A 26 -10.52 -13.43 -2.45
C ASP A 26 -9.41 -14.13 -1.68
N LEU A 27 -8.45 -13.36 -1.16
CA LEU A 27 -7.36 -13.89 -0.34
C LEU A 27 -7.77 -14.08 1.13
N GLY A 28 -9.00 -13.69 1.49
CA GLY A 28 -9.54 -13.86 2.82
C GLY A 28 -9.49 -12.64 3.73
N TYR A 29 -9.01 -11.50 3.22
CA TYR A 29 -8.96 -10.25 3.99
C TYR A 29 -10.24 -9.45 3.78
N GLN A 30 -10.98 -9.19 4.85
CA GLN A 30 -12.29 -8.54 4.76
C GLN A 30 -12.26 -7.06 5.18
N ASN A 31 -11.26 -6.63 5.91
CA ASN A 31 -11.19 -5.28 6.46
C ASN A 31 -10.37 -4.38 5.53
N VAL A 32 -11.03 -3.81 4.52
CA VAL A 32 -10.39 -2.95 3.53
C VAL A 32 -11.06 -1.58 3.53
N THR A 33 -10.27 -0.55 3.82
CA THR A 33 -10.69 0.85 3.75
C THR A 33 -10.08 1.48 2.50
N GLU A 34 -10.75 2.44 1.90
CA GLU A 34 -10.30 3.10 0.68
C GLU A 34 -10.07 4.58 0.89
N ALA A 35 -9.09 5.14 0.17
CA ALA A 35 -8.86 6.58 0.09
C ALA A 35 -8.47 6.93 -1.35
N ASP A 36 -8.74 8.15 -1.77
CA ASP A 36 -8.52 8.56 -3.16
C ASP A 36 -7.18 9.25 -3.40
N ASP A 37 -6.52 9.74 -2.36
CA ASP A 37 -5.15 10.27 -2.47
C ASP A 37 -4.48 10.30 -1.10
N GLY A 38 -3.23 10.78 -1.07
CA GLY A 38 -2.46 10.82 0.16
C GLY A 38 -3.02 11.76 1.21
N THR A 39 -3.70 12.84 0.79
CA THR A 39 -4.26 13.80 1.74
C THR A 39 -5.45 13.23 2.48
N THR A 40 -6.23 12.36 1.84
CA THR A 40 -7.35 11.67 2.49
C THR A 40 -6.88 10.42 3.25
N ALA A 41 -5.79 9.79 2.78
CA ALA A 41 -5.24 8.59 3.41
C ALA A 41 -4.56 8.89 4.74
N LEU A 42 -3.82 9.98 4.81
CA LEU A 42 -2.98 10.27 5.98
C LEU A 42 -3.77 10.37 7.30
N PRO A 43 -4.92 11.07 7.37
CA PRO A 43 -5.72 11.07 8.59
C PRO A 43 -6.20 9.67 9.01
N VAL A 44 -6.54 8.81 8.05
CA VAL A 44 -6.95 7.44 8.33
C VAL A 44 -5.80 6.66 8.96
N LEU A 45 -4.60 6.82 8.41
CA LEU A 45 -3.40 6.16 8.95
C LEU A 45 -3.08 6.67 10.35
N GLN A 46 -3.21 7.96 10.57
CA GLN A 46 -2.94 8.58 11.88
C GLN A 46 -3.91 8.12 12.95
N GLY A 47 -5.09 7.64 12.56
CA GLY A 47 -6.05 7.05 13.47
C GLY A 47 -5.59 5.74 14.11
N GLY A 48 -4.56 5.09 13.56
CA GLY A 48 -3.92 3.94 14.17
C GLY A 48 -4.57 2.58 13.91
N ASP A 49 -5.59 2.52 13.05
CA ASP A 49 -6.33 1.29 12.81
C ASP A 49 -5.93 0.55 11.54
N ILE A 50 -4.84 0.94 10.90
CA ILE A 50 -4.40 0.32 9.65
C ILE A 50 -3.15 -0.52 9.90
N ASP A 51 -3.18 -1.75 9.40
CA ASP A 51 -2.07 -2.71 9.56
C ASP A 51 -1.22 -2.84 8.29
N PHE A 52 -1.74 -2.42 7.14
CA PHE A 52 -1.06 -2.54 5.87
C PHE A 52 -1.56 -1.48 4.90
N LEU A 53 -0.64 -0.79 4.23
CA LEU A 53 -0.97 0.25 3.25
C LEU A 53 -0.62 -0.22 1.84
N ILE A 54 -1.59 -0.14 0.93
CA ILE A 54 -1.37 -0.35 -0.50
C ILE A 54 -1.69 0.97 -1.17
N THR A 55 -0.70 1.58 -1.83
CA THR A 55 -0.89 2.91 -2.43
C THR A 55 -0.36 2.98 -3.84
N ASP A 56 -1.10 3.69 -4.71
CA ASP A 56 -0.62 4.03 -6.04
C ASP A 56 0.52 5.05 -5.93
N TRP A 57 1.39 5.07 -6.92
CA TRP A 57 2.49 6.04 -7.01
C TRP A 57 1.98 7.41 -7.45
N ASN A 58 1.21 7.43 -8.56
CA ASN A 58 0.75 8.66 -9.18
C ASN A 58 -0.66 9.01 -8.73
N MET A 59 -0.76 10.04 -7.88
CA MET A 59 -2.04 10.54 -7.39
C MET A 59 -2.00 12.05 -7.34
N PRO A 60 -3.13 12.74 -7.60
CA PRO A 60 -3.17 14.20 -7.41
C PRO A 60 -3.06 14.52 -5.90
N GLY A 61 -2.68 15.75 -5.61
CA GLY A 61 -2.55 16.20 -4.24
C GLY A 61 -1.28 15.72 -3.57
N MET A 62 -1.30 14.51 -3.03
CA MET A 62 -0.11 13.91 -2.40
C MET A 62 0.24 12.60 -3.11
N PRO A 63 1.34 12.55 -3.89
CA PRO A 63 1.78 11.31 -4.54
C PRO A 63 2.14 10.22 -3.53
N GLY A 64 2.12 8.97 -4.00
CA GLY A 64 2.42 7.82 -3.15
C GLY A 64 3.78 7.90 -2.46
N LEU A 65 4.79 8.43 -3.14
CA LEU A 65 6.11 8.59 -2.55
C LEU A 65 6.08 9.54 -1.35
N ASP A 66 5.34 10.65 -1.47
CA ASP A 66 5.21 11.62 -0.39
C ASP A 66 4.43 11.01 0.78
N LEU A 67 3.40 10.22 0.49
CA LEU A 67 2.66 9.49 1.52
C LEU A 67 3.58 8.51 2.25
N LEU A 68 4.40 7.77 1.51
CA LEU A 68 5.38 6.84 2.09
C LEU A 68 6.35 7.58 3.03
N LYS A 69 6.86 8.72 2.59
CA LYS A 69 7.77 9.52 3.41
C LYS A 69 7.10 10.01 4.69
N ALA A 70 5.84 10.43 4.60
CA ALA A 70 5.07 10.86 5.75
C ALA A 70 4.87 9.71 6.75
N VAL A 71 4.57 8.51 6.23
CA VAL A 71 4.41 7.31 7.06
C VAL A 71 5.71 6.99 7.80
N ARG A 72 6.83 6.99 7.10
CA ARG A 72 8.11 6.66 7.71
C ARG A 72 8.61 7.72 8.68
N SER A 73 8.15 8.96 8.54
CA SER A 73 8.51 10.06 9.45
C SER A 73 7.67 10.10 10.71
N ASP A 74 6.54 9.40 10.74
CA ASP A 74 5.66 9.36 11.91
C ASP A 74 6.07 8.19 12.80
N PRO A 75 6.47 8.42 14.06
CA PRO A 75 6.89 7.32 14.94
C PRO A 75 5.86 6.22 15.12
N LYS A 76 4.57 6.55 15.02
CA LYS A 76 3.49 5.56 15.13
C LYS A 76 3.36 4.70 13.89
N LEU A 77 3.79 5.21 12.74
CA LEU A 77 3.60 4.56 11.44
C LEU A 77 4.91 4.10 10.81
N ALA A 78 6.03 4.35 11.46
CA ALA A 78 7.36 4.15 10.88
C ALA A 78 7.62 2.72 10.43
N LYS A 79 6.94 1.73 11.01
CA LYS A 79 7.10 0.32 10.67
C LYS A 79 5.92 -0.26 9.90
N LEU A 80 4.96 0.58 9.52
CA LEU A 80 3.79 0.11 8.77
C LEU A 80 4.23 -0.49 7.42
N PRO A 81 3.82 -1.73 7.10
CA PRO A 81 4.11 -2.29 5.78
C PRO A 81 3.43 -1.48 4.69
N VAL A 82 4.17 -1.14 3.63
CA VAL A 82 3.68 -0.36 2.51
C VAL A 82 4.01 -1.05 1.20
N LEU A 83 2.99 -1.34 0.41
CA LEU A 83 3.12 -1.87 -0.94
C LEU A 83 2.77 -0.76 -1.93
N MET A 84 3.69 -0.45 -2.82
CA MET A 84 3.52 0.61 -3.82
C MET A 84 3.07 0.01 -5.14
N LEU A 85 2.05 0.62 -5.78
CA LEU A 85 1.60 0.24 -7.11
C LEU A 85 2.10 1.27 -8.11
N THR A 86 2.65 0.81 -9.24
CA THR A 86 3.15 1.71 -10.27
C THR A 86 2.83 1.19 -11.66
N ALA A 87 2.51 2.11 -12.58
CA ALA A 87 2.29 1.76 -13.99
C ALA A 87 3.63 1.55 -14.73
N GLU A 88 4.71 2.10 -14.21
CA GLU A 88 6.03 2.00 -14.82
C GLU A 88 7.09 1.71 -13.76
N ALA A 89 7.96 0.76 -14.04
CA ALA A 89 9.08 0.43 -13.15
C ALA A 89 10.33 1.17 -13.59
N LYS A 90 10.31 2.51 -13.48
CA LYS A 90 11.50 3.30 -13.78
C LYS A 90 12.51 3.13 -12.65
N ARG A 91 13.75 2.92 -13.04
CA ARG A 91 14.83 2.66 -12.08
C ARG A 91 14.93 3.74 -11.00
N GLU A 92 14.84 5.01 -11.41
CA GLU A 92 14.92 6.13 -10.46
C GLU A 92 13.80 6.08 -9.43
N GLN A 93 12.59 5.72 -9.85
CA GLN A 93 11.44 5.62 -8.95
C GLN A 93 11.62 4.47 -7.97
N ILE A 94 12.11 3.34 -8.46
CA ILE A 94 12.33 2.16 -7.61
C ILE A 94 13.38 2.48 -6.53
N VAL A 95 14.46 3.16 -6.94
CA VAL A 95 15.52 3.58 -6.00
C VAL A 95 14.97 4.56 -4.97
N GLU A 96 14.19 5.55 -5.41
CA GLU A 96 13.58 6.52 -4.49
C GLU A 96 12.66 5.84 -3.47
N ALA A 97 11.83 4.90 -3.94
CA ALA A 97 10.93 4.16 -3.06
C ALA A 97 11.72 3.32 -2.05
N ALA A 98 12.77 2.66 -2.50
CA ALA A 98 13.63 1.86 -1.63
C ALA A 98 14.29 2.72 -0.56
N GLN A 99 14.81 3.88 -0.95
CA GLN A 99 15.44 4.83 -0.03
C GLN A 99 14.44 5.39 0.97
N ALA A 100 13.18 5.56 0.56
CA ALA A 100 12.12 6.04 1.42
C ALA A 100 11.55 4.95 2.33
N GLY A 101 11.98 3.69 2.18
CA GLY A 101 11.60 2.61 3.07
C GLY A 101 10.35 1.85 2.65
N VAL A 102 10.07 1.74 1.34
CA VAL A 102 8.95 0.92 0.86
C VAL A 102 9.19 -0.55 1.21
N SER A 103 8.11 -1.26 1.55
CA SER A 103 8.19 -2.69 1.85
C SER A 103 8.24 -3.54 0.57
N GLY A 104 7.61 -3.08 -0.50
CA GLY A 104 7.63 -3.72 -1.79
C GLY A 104 6.90 -2.88 -2.82
N TYR A 105 6.98 -3.29 -4.09
CA TYR A 105 6.24 -2.62 -5.16
C TYR A 105 5.73 -3.66 -6.14
N VAL A 106 4.68 -3.31 -6.89
CA VAL A 106 4.13 -4.15 -7.94
C VAL A 106 3.75 -3.28 -9.14
N ILE A 107 3.97 -3.80 -10.33
CA ILE A 107 3.72 -3.07 -11.58
C ILE A 107 2.33 -3.40 -12.10
N LYS A 108 1.57 -2.38 -12.48
CA LYS A 108 0.25 -2.55 -13.10
C LYS A 108 0.40 -2.87 -14.59
N PRO A 109 -0.45 -3.71 -15.16
CA PRO A 109 -1.46 -4.53 -14.50
C PRO A 109 -0.82 -5.72 -13.77
N PHE A 110 -1.45 -6.18 -12.71
CA PHE A 110 -0.95 -7.31 -11.94
C PHE A 110 -2.09 -8.34 -11.76
N THR A 111 -1.70 -9.58 -11.43
CA THR A 111 -2.65 -10.66 -11.18
C THR A 111 -2.84 -10.84 -9.67
N ALA A 112 -3.90 -11.56 -9.30
CA ALA A 112 -4.13 -11.94 -7.90
C ALA A 112 -2.94 -12.71 -7.34
N GLU A 113 -2.32 -13.55 -8.16
CA GLU A 113 -1.18 -14.37 -7.78
C GLU A 113 0.04 -13.49 -7.45
N THR A 114 0.32 -12.49 -8.29
CA THR A 114 1.42 -11.55 -8.06
C THR A 114 1.18 -10.75 -6.77
N LEU A 115 -0.04 -10.27 -6.57
CA LEU A 115 -0.39 -9.54 -5.36
C LEU A 115 -0.18 -10.42 -4.12
N LYS A 116 -0.66 -11.67 -4.18
CA LYS A 116 -0.49 -12.61 -3.08
C LYS A 116 0.98 -12.85 -2.76
N GLU A 117 1.80 -13.05 -3.77
CA GLU A 117 3.24 -13.26 -3.58
C GLU A 117 3.89 -12.08 -2.87
N LYS A 118 3.55 -10.85 -3.28
CA LYS A 118 4.10 -9.65 -2.65
C LYS A 118 3.64 -9.52 -1.20
N LEU A 119 2.37 -9.78 -0.94
CA LEU A 119 1.82 -9.74 0.42
C LEU A 119 2.51 -10.77 1.31
N ASP A 120 2.62 -12.01 0.84
CA ASP A 120 3.24 -13.09 1.61
C ASP A 120 4.70 -12.76 1.95
N LYS A 121 5.43 -12.20 0.99
CA LYS A 121 6.82 -11.83 1.18
C LYS A 121 6.97 -10.70 2.21
N ILE A 122 6.15 -9.67 2.10
CA ILE A 122 6.20 -8.53 3.01
C ILE A 122 5.78 -8.94 4.42
N LEU A 123 4.68 -9.67 4.53
CA LEU A 123 4.15 -10.11 5.83
C LEU A 123 5.07 -11.14 6.48
N GLY A 124 5.68 -12.01 5.69
CA GLY A 124 6.67 -12.97 6.20
C GLY A 124 7.89 -12.28 6.78
N ALA A 125 8.38 -11.23 6.12
CA ALA A 125 9.51 -10.45 6.61
C ALA A 125 9.13 -9.68 7.89
N ALA A 126 7.91 -9.12 7.92
CA ALA A 126 7.43 -8.36 9.08
C ALA A 126 7.19 -9.25 10.29
N ALA A 127 6.89 -10.53 10.07
CA ALA A 127 6.62 -11.48 11.15
C ALA A 127 7.90 -11.95 11.87
N LYS A 128 9.04 -11.68 11.28
CA LYS A 128 10.32 -12.01 11.90
C LYS A 128 10.75 -10.84 12.81
#